data_f4c5bf18373496ae8ed01a2b47ff027b
#
_entry.id   f4c5bf18373496ae8ed01a2b47ff027b
#
_cell.length_a   1.000
_cell.length_b   1.000
_cell.length_c   1.000
_cell.angle_alpha   90.00
_cell.angle_beta   90.00
_cell.angle_gamma   90.00
#
_symmetry.space_group_name_H-M   'P 1'
#
loop_
_entity.id
_entity.type
_entity.pdbx_description
1 polymer ?
#
loop_
_entity_poly.entity_id
_entity_poly.type
_entity_poly.pdbx_seq_one_letter_code
_entity_poly.pdbx_strand_id
1 'polypeptide(L)'
;MKAGIICAGDTEFEAFLKYLEKDRVTKKAMLEFHEAEIGGIPVTVLYSGVCRVNAALATQILIDRFGAEAVISAGTAGGMDESAGLFDTVVAERTAYHDVADDILTDFHPWMKSVYFEADVQLLEAAREYAQGTEDRLLFG
;
A
#
# COMPACT_ATOMS: atom_id res chain seq x y z
N MET A 1 -7.25 9.51 11.39
CA MET A 1 -7.08 8.34 10.50
C MET A 1 -5.79 7.64 10.87
N LYS A 2 -5.81 6.33 11.10
CA LYS A 2 -4.62 5.49 11.30
C LYS A 2 -4.32 4.74 10.00
N ALA A 3 -3.10 4.88 9.48
CA ALA A 3 -2.70 4.22 8.25
C ALA A 3 -1.95 2.91 8.52
N GLY A 4 -2.26 1.87 7.74
CA GLY A 4 -1.46 0.67 7.62
C GLY A 4 -0.58 0.75 6.38
N ILE A 5 0.72 0.51 6.50
CA ILE A 5 1.65 0.51 5.38
C ILE A 5 2.22 -0.90 5.24
N ILE A 6 2.05 -1.49 4.05
CA ILE A 6 2.51 -2.84 3.74
C ILE A 6 3.60 -2.76 2.69
N CYS A 7 4.75 -3.34 3.00
CA CYS A 7 5.86 -3.57 2.08
C CYS A 7 5.96 -5.07 1.79
N ALA A 8 6.18 -5.44 0.54
CA ALA A 8 6.36 -6.85 0.15
C ALA A 8 7.79 -7.33 0.40
N GLY A 9 8.78 -6.44 0.32
CA GLY A 9 10.19 -6.69 0.53
C GLY A 9 10.73 -6.08 1.82
N ASP A 10 11.78 -6.67 2.35
CA ASP A 10 12.52 -6.20 3.51
C ASP A 10 13.20 -4.84 3.23
N THR A 11 13.85 -4.71 2.09
CA THR A 11 14.51 -3.47 1.66
C THR A 11 13.53 -2.31 1.47
N GLU A 12 12.29 -2.59 1.03
CA GLU A 12 11.21 -1.61 0.93
C GLU A 12 10.79 -1.14 2.32
N PHE A 13 10.64 -2.09 3.25
CA PHE A 13 10.29 -1.80 4.64
C PHE A 13 11.40 -1.01 5.36
N GLU A 14 12.67 -1.37 5.16
CA GLU A 14 13.83 -0.69 5.77
C GLU A 14 13.86 0.81 5.45
N ALA A 15 13.34 1.20 4.28
CA ALA A 15 13.26 2.61 3.89
C ALA A 15 12.36 3.43 4.82
N PHE A 16 11.37 2.81 5.48
CA PHE A 16 10.47 3.47 6.42
C PHE A 16 11.07 3.60 7.82
N LEU A 17 11.97 2.72 8.25
CA LEU A 17 12.46 2.66 9.63
C LEU A 17 13.00 3.99 10.15
N LYS A 18 13.67 4.75 9.29
CA LYS A 18 14.25 6.06 9.65
C LYS A 18 13.22 7.17 9.92
N TYR A 19 11.97 6.94 9.53
CA TYR A 19 10.87 7.90 9.72
C TYR A 19 9.93 7.51 10.87
N LEU A 20 10.10 6.30 11.45
CA LEU A 20 9.24 5.82 12.52
C LEU A 20 9.59 6.49 13.84
N GLU A 21 8.66 7.25 14.38
CA GLU A 21 8.75 7.84 15.71
C GLU A 21 7.95 6.99 16.70
N LYS A 22 8.44 6.85 17.94
CA LYS A 22 7.77 6.10 19.02
C LYS A 22 7.47 4.63 18.67
N ASP A 23 8.33 4.00 17.88
CA ASP A 23 8.14 2.65 17.35
C ASP A 23 7.97 1.61 18.47
N ARG A 24 6.90 0.84 18.37
CA ARG A 24 6.60 -0.31 19.21
C ARG A 24 6.30 -1.53 18.35
N VAL A 25 7.11 -2.57 18.47
CA VAL A 25 6.98 -3.79 17.69
C VAL A 25 6.05 -4.79 18.36
N THR A 26 5.04 -5.25 17.65
CA THR A 26 4.13 -6.34 18.04
C THR A 26 4.27 -7.49 17.05
N LYS A 27 4.50 -8.71 17.56
CA LYS A 27 4.60 -9.93 16.72
C LYS A 27 3.26 -10.65 16.65
N LYS A 28 2.78 -10.95 15.45
CA LYS A 28 1.55 -11.69 15.22
C LYS A 28 1.63 -12.47 13.89
N ALA A 29 1.19 -13.73 13.91
CA ALA A 29 1.19 -14.60 12.72
C ALA A 29 2.52 -14.61 11.95
N MET A 30 3.64 -14.70 12.68
CA MET A 30 5.03 -14.64 12.18
C MET A 30 5.45 -13.27 11.58
N LEU A 31 4.56 -12.28 11.59
CA LEU A 31 4.84 -10.92 11.11
C LEU A 31 5.19 -10.00 12.28
N GLU A 32 5.99 -8.98 11.98
CA GLU A 32 6.33 -7.90 12.91
C GLU A 32 5.61 -6.63 12.47
N PHE A 33 4.79 -6.07 13.37
CA PHE A 33 4.02 -4.86 13.15
C PHE A 33 4.65 -3.72 13.97
N HIS A 34 5.08 -2.68 13.28
CA HIS A 34 5.69 -1.49 13.85
C HIS A 34 4.60 -0.42 14.01
N GLU A 35 4.09 -0.28 15.24
CA GLU A 35 3.16 0.79 15.62
C GLU A 35 3.95 2.04 15.94
N ALA A 36 3.80 3.10 15.15
CA ALA A 36 4.63 4.28 15.21
C ALA A 36 3.86 5.54 14.79
N GLU A 37 4.57 6.65 14.71
CA GLU A 37 4.10 7.89 14.09
C GLU A 37 5.05 8.27 12.94
N ILE A 38 4.49 8.81 11.87
CA ILE A 38 5.25 9.47 10.79
C ILE A 38 4.68 10.88 10.64
N GLY A 39 5.47 11.90 10.95
CA GLY A 39 5.02 13.28 10.90
C GLY A 39 3.78 13.57 11.77
N GLY A 40 3.67 12.89 12.92
CA GLY A 40 2.54 13.02 13.83
C GLY A 40 1.29 12.21 13.44
N ILE A 41 1.32 11.48 12.33
CA ILE A 41 0.22 10.59 11.89
C ILE A 41 0.47 9.19 12.45
N PRO A 42 -0.49 8.59 13.17
CA PRO A 42 -0.34 7.22 13.66
C PRO A 42 -0.34 6.23 12.50
N VAL A 43 0.67 5.38 12.46
CA VAL A 43 0.86 4.36 11.43
C VAL A 43 1.11 2.99 12.03
N THR A 44 0.83 1.95 11.28
CA THR A 44 1.36 0.61 11.54
C THR A 44 2.02 0.13 10.25
N VAL A 45 3.33 -0.07 10.30
CA VAL A 45 4.14 -0.47 9.14
C VAL A 45 4.61 -1.89 9.32
N LEU A 46 4.60 -2.68 8.24
CA LEU A 46 5.11 -4.04 8.26
C LEU A 46 5.69 -4.49 6.92
N TYR A 47 6.53 -5.50 7.01
CA TYR A 47 6.98 -6.34 5.92
C TYR A 47 6.11 -7.60 5.88
N SER A 48 5.34 -7.79 4.80
CA SER A 48 4.41 -8.92 4.69
C SER A 48 5.02 -10.17 4.07
N GLY A 49 6.12 -10.04 3.38
CA GLY A 49 6.60 -11.02 2.42
C GLY A 49 5.83 -10.96 1.10
N VAL A 50 6.43 -11.51 0.05
CA VAL A 50 5.84 -11.53 -1.30
C VAL A 50 4.62 -12.46 -1.35
N CYS A 51 3.76 -12.27 -2.32
CA CYS A 51 2.55 -13.01 -2.65
C CYS A 51 1.25 -12.45 -2.08
N ARG A 52 0.18 -12.64 -2.85
CA ARG A 52 -1.18 -12.16 -2.53
C ARG A 52 -1.72 -12.70 -1.20
N VAL A 53 -1.40 -13.94 -0.87
CA VAL A 53 -1.85 -14.56 0.39
C VAL A 53 -1.24 -13.84 1.58
N ASN A 54 0.06 -13.53 1.52
CA ASN A 54 0.75 -12.80 2.59
C ASN A 54 0.20 -11.37 2.71
N ALA A 55 0.01 -10.67 1.59
CA ALA A 55 -0.56 -9.34 1.56
C ALA A 55 -1.98 -9.32 2.14
N ALA A 56 -2.83 -10.27 1.76
CA ALA A 56 -4.20 -10.38 2.27
C ALA A 56 -4.23 -10.65 3.78
N LEU A 57 -3.40 -11.59 4.27
CA LEU A 57 -3.29 -11.89 5.69
C LEU A 57 -2.81 -10.66 6.49
N ALA A 58 -1.76 -10.01 6.00
CA ALA A 58 -1.21 -8.81 6.63
C ALA A 58 -2.24 -7.68 6.70
N THR A 59 -2.96 -7.43 5.59
CA THR A 59 -4.02 -6.42 5.51
C THR A 59 -5.14 -6.70 6.51
N GLN A 60 -5.61 -7.95 6.58
CA GLN A 60 -6.68 -8.32 7.51
C GLN A 60 -6.26 -8.11 8.96
N ILE A 61 -5.01 -8.47 9.30
CA ILE A 61 -4.49 -8.24 10.66
C ILE A 61 -4.37 -6.73 10.96
N LEU A 62 -3.91 -5.93 10.00
CA LEU A 62 -3.85 -4.46 10.15
C LEU A 62 -5.21 -3.87 10.49
N ILE A 63 -6.25 -4.28 9.79
CA ILE A 63 -7.62 -3.81 10.01
C ILE A 63 -8.14 -4.26 11.36
N ASP A 64 -8.10 -5.57 11.64
CA ASP A 64 -8.78 -6.16 12.79
C ASP A 64 -8.06 -5.92 14.13
N ARG A 65 -6.73 -5.88 14.11
CA ARG A 65 -5.94 -5.84 15.35
C ARG A 65 -5.30 -4.50 15.62
N PHE A 66 -4.96 -3.77 14.57
CA PHE A 66 -4.28 -2.47 14.69
C PHE A 66 -5.18 -1.30 14.34
N GLY A 67 -6.42 -1.56 13.88
CA GLY A 67 -7.41 -0.53 13.60
C GLY A 67 -7.00 0.38 12.45
N ALA A 68 -6.34 -0.17 11.43
CA ALA A 68 -6.02 0.59 10.23
C ALA A 68 -7.31 1.00 9.51
N GLU A 69 -7.49 2.30 9.29
CA GLU A 69 -8.62 2.89 8.59
C GLU A 69 -8.33 3.07 7.10
N ALA A 70 -7.03 3.12 6.74
CA ALA A 70 -6.54 3.14 5.37
C ALA A 70 -5.34 2.20 5.25
N VAL A 71 -5.16 1.58 4.09
CA VAL A 71 -4.01 0.70 3.81
C VAL A 71 -3.30 1.18 2.57
N ILE A 72 -1.98 1.33 2.68
CA ILE A 72 -1.08 1.75 1.60
C ILE A 72 -0.14 0.59 1.31
N SER A 73 -0.14 0.10 0.07
CA SER A 73 0.88 -0.82 -0.43
C SER A 73 2.03 0.02 -0.99
N ALA A 74 3.20 -0.10 -0.38
CA ALA A 74 4.37 0.69 -0.73
C ALA A 74 5.54 -0.23 -1.10
N GLY A 75 6.16 0.01 -2.25
CA GLY A 75 7.27 -0.80 -2.70
C GLY A 75 7.74 -0.44 -4.09
N THR A 76 8.59 -1.28 -4.65
CA THR A 76 9.15 -1.14 -5.98
C THR A 76 8.32 -1.90 -7.01
N ALA A 77 8.22 -1.35 -8.21
CA ALA A 77 7.47 -1.95 -9.32
C ALA A 77 8.23 -1.81 -10.65
N GLY A 78 7.95 -2.70 -11.59
CA GLY A 78 8.42 -2.57 -12.97
C GLY A 78 7.56 -1.57 -13.73
N GLY A 79 8.17 -0.53 -14.31
CA GLY A 79 7.48 0.39 -15.22
C GLY A 79 7.14 -0.30 -16.53
N MET A 80 5.86 -0.26 -16.93
CA MET A 80 5.37 -0.83 -18.20
C MET A 80 5.04 0.25 -19.23
N ASP A 81 4.90 1.49 -18.78
CA ASP A 81 4.64 2.65 -19.65
C ASP A 81 5.96 3.34 -20.03
N GLU A 82 6.10 3.71 -21.31
CA GLU A 82 7.30 4.38 -21.82
C GLU A 82 7.56 5.76 -21.20
N SER A 83 6.53 6.37 -20.60
CA SER A 83 6.64 7.64 -19.88
C SER A 83 7.25 7.50 -18.49
N ALA A 84 7.23 6.28 -17.91
CA ALA A 84 7.79 6.01 -16.60
C ALA A 84 9.30 5.82 -16.67
N GLY A 85 10.03 6.72 -16.03
CA GLY A 85 11.49 6.66 -15.89
C GLY A 85 11.93 5.88 -14.66
N LEU A 86 13.23 5.63 -14.60
CA LEU A 86 13.84 5.03 -13.41
C LEU A 86 13.73 6.01 -12.23
N PHE A 87 13.30 5.50 -11.09
CA PHE A 87 13.04 6.25 -9.84
C PHE A 87 11.83 7.19 -9.86
N ASP A 88 10.99 7.16 -10.90
CA ASP A 88 9.70 7.84 -10.81
C ASP A 88 8.81 7.16 -9.75
N THR A 89 8.01 7.96 -9.07
CA THR A 89 7.00 7.47 -8.14
C THR A 89 5.67 7.33 -8.86
N VAL A 90 5.08 6.14 -8.83
CA VAL A 90 3.76 5.89 -9.40
C VAL A 90 2.74 5.77 -8.27
N VAL A 91 1.70 6.59 -8.33
CA VAL A 91 0.52 6.51 -7.46
C VAL A 91 -0.60 5.86 -8.24
N ALA A 92 -0.96 4.64 -7.87
CA ALA A 92 -2.01 3.88 -8.54
C ALA A 92 -3.39 4.51 -8.27
N GLU A 93 -4.11 4.86 -9.31
CA GLU A 93 -5.51 5.28 -9.24
C GLU A 93 -6.45 4.07 -9.16
N ARG A 94 -6.01 2.95 -9.76
CA ARG A 94 -6.71 1.66 -9.70
C ARG A 94 -5.72 0.52 -9.86
N THR A 95 -6.11 -0.65 -9.37
CA THR A 95 -5.32 -1.88 -9.49
C THR A 95 -6.17 -3.02 -10.03
N ALA A 96 -5.54 -4.02 -10.66
CA ALA A 96 -6.21 -5.22 -11.13
C ALA A 96 -5.29 -6.44 -10.98
N TYR A 97 -5.86 -7.61 -10.95
CA TYR A 97 -5.10 -8.85 -11.09
C TYR A 97 -4.78 -9.09 -12.57
N HIS A 98 -3.49 -9.14 -12.93
CA HIS A 98 -3.06 -9.35 -14.30
C HIS A 98 -3.16 -10.82 -14.77
N ASP A 99 -3.34 -11.75 -13.84
CA ASP A 99 -3.29 -13.20 -14.06
C ASP A 99 -4.62 -13.91 -13.70
N VAL A 100 -5.70 -13.18 -13.58
CA VAL A 100 -7.05 -13.69 -13.33
C VAL A 100 -7.93 -13.26 -14.49
N ALA A 101 -8.69 -14.22 -15.08
CA ALA A 101 -9.64 -13.90 -16.13
C ALA A 101 -10.74 -12.96 -15.60
N ASP A 102 -11.15 -12.00 -16.43
CA ASP A 102 -12.04 -10.91 -16.03
C ASP A 102 -13.39 -11.42 -15.50
N ASP A 103 -13.95 -12.44 -16.14
CA ASP A 103 -15.21 -13.08 -15.75
C ASP A 103 -15.15 -13.77 -14.38
N ILE A 104 -14.01 -14.31 -13.98
CA ILE A 104 -13.86 -14.96 -12.68
C ILE A 104 -14.17 -14.00 -11.53
N LEU A 105 -13.71 -12.76 -11.61
CA LEU A 105 -13.93 -11.78 -10.56
C LEU A 105 -15.36 -11.24 -10.54
N THR A 106 -15.92 -10.96 -11.71
CA THR A 106 -17.25 -10.35 -11.81
C THR A 106 -18.40 -11.37 -11.66
N ASP A 107 -18.23 -12.59 -12.16
CA ASP A 107 -19.28 -13.59 -12.14
C ASP A 107 -19.37 -14.34 -10.80
N PHE A 108 -18.24 -14.54 -10.13
CA PHE A 108 -18.20 -15.31 -8.89
C PHE A 108 -18.13 -14.44 -7.61
N HIS A 109 -17.98 -13.13 -7.73
CA HIS A 109 -18.02 -12.20 -6.61
C HIS A 109 -19.12 -11.15 -6.83
N PRO A 110 -20.35 -11.38 -6.33
CA PRO A 110 -21.51 -10.54 -6.66
C PRO A 110 -21.41 -9.07 -6.21
N TRP A 111 -20.46 -8.75 -5.34
CA TRP A 111 -20.15 -7.37 -4.92
C TRP A 111 -19.17 -6.67 -5.87
N MET A 112 -18.50 -7.39 -6.77
CA MET A 112 -17.57 -6.81 -7.74
C MET A 112 -18.30 -6.50 -9.05
N LYS A 113 -18.31 -5.22 -9.41
CA LYS A 113 -18.91 -4.74 -10.67
C LYS A 113 -17.87 -4.49 -11.76
N SER A 114 -16.61 -4.58 -11.42
CA SER A 114 -15.45 -4.30 -12.27
C SER A 114 -14.28 -5.19 -11.83
N VAL A 115 -13.37 -5.45 -12.73
CA VAL A 115 -12.09 -6.12 -12.42
C VAL A 115 -11.08 -5.18 -11.76
N TYR A 116 -11.38 -3.90 -11.71
CA TYR A 116 -10.52 -2.88 -11.09
C TYR A 116 -10.94 -2.61 -9.66
N PHE A 117 -9.94 -2.40 -8.81
CA PHE A 117 -10.05 -1.91 -7.45
C PHE A 117 -9.62 -0.46 -7.46
N GLU A 118 -10.55 0.45 -7.25
CA GLU A 118 -10.29 1.88 -7.20
C GLU A 118 -9.53 2.25 -5.92
N ALA A 119 -8.56 3.15 -6.05
CA ALA A 119 -7.86 3.68 -4.88
C ALA A 119 -8.74 4.63 -4.07
N ASP A 120 -8.42 4.80 -2.80
CA ASP A 120 -9.13 5.72 -1.92
C ASP A 120 -8.97 7.17 -2.38
N VAL A 121 -10.11 7.87 -2.53
CA VAL A 121 -10.14 9.25 -3.07
C VAL A 121 -9.37 10.23 -2.17
N GLN A 122 -9.43 10.07 -0.85
CA GLN A 122 -8.76 10.98 0.08
C GLN A 122 -7.24 10.80 0.01
N LEU A 123 -6.78 9.56 -0.12
CA LEU A 123 -5.35 9.28 -0.30
C LEU A 123 -4.84 9.80 -1.65
N LEU A 124 -5.63 9.66 -2.72
CA LEU A 124 -5.29 10.22 -4.03
C LEU A 124 -5.21 11.75 -4.01
N GLU A 125 -6.17 12.41 -3.34
CA GLU A 125 -6.15 13.86 -3.19
C GLU A 125 -4.91 14.33 -2.42
N ALA A 126 -4.56 13.66 -1.32
CA ALA A 126 -3.34 13.96 -0.57
C ALA A 126 -2.08 13.78 -1.42
N ALA A 127 -2.01 12.72 -2.22
CA ALA A 127 -0.88 12.50 -3.13
C ALA A 127 -0.78 13.57 -4.22
N ARG A 128 -1.92 14.02 -4.78
CA ARG A 128 -1.96 15.10 -5.77
C ARG A 128 -1.59 16.46 -5.17
N GLU A 129 -1.99 16.73 -3.94
CA GLU A 129 -1.58 17.93 -3.21
C GLU A 129 -0.06 17.93 -2.98
N TYR A 130 0.50 16.81 -2.53
CA TYR A 130 1.94 16.64 -2.37
C TYR A 130 2.69 16.89 -3.68
N ALA A 131 2.19 16.33 -4.79
CA ALA A 131 2.80 16.48 -6.12
C ALA A 131 2.93 17.94 -6.59
N GLN A 132 2.06 18.85 -6.11
CA GLN A 132 2.15 20.28 -6.44
C GLN A 132 3.26 21.03 -5.70
N GLY A 133 3.72 20.47 -4.58
CA GLY A 133 4.70 21.13 -3.69
C GLY A 133 6.10 20.46 -3.69
N THR A 134 6.30 19.42 -4.49
CA THR A 134 7.57 18.66 -4.55
C THR A 134 8.25 18.77 -5.91
N GLU A 135 9.57 18.60 -5.93
CA GLU A 135 10.34 18.42 -7.17
C GLU A 135 10.35 16.96 -7.65
N ASP A 136 9.86 16.03 -6.80
CA ASP A 136 9.77 14.61 -7.16
C ASP A 136 8.74 14.41 -8.28
N ARG A 137 9.09 13.55 -9.24
CA ARG A 137 8.16 13.22 -10.32
C ARG A 137 7.18 12.13 -9.86
N LEU A 138 5.91 12.51 -9.72
CA LEU A 138 4.81 11.60 -9.44
C LEU A 138 3.98 11.38 -10.71
N LEU A 139 3.74 10.12 -11.03
CA LEU A 139 2.83 9.68 -12.10
C LEU A 139 1.57 9.10 -11.46
N PHE A 140 0.43 9.35 -12.07
CA PHE A 140 -0.87 8.82 -11.64
C PHE A 140 -1.46 7.93 -12.74
N GLY A 141 -1.90 6.69 -12.39
CA GLY A 141 -2.45 5.75 -13.36
C GLY A 141 -2.97 4.44 -12.79
#